data_4651725520dd26e0894609d61d88a7ab
#
_entry.id   4651725520dd26e0894609d61d88a7ab
#
_cell.length_a   1.000
_cell.length_b   1.000
_cell.length_c   1.000
_cell.angle_alpha   90.00
_cell.angle_beta   90.00
_cell.angle_gamma   90.00
#
_symmetry.space_group_name_H-M   'P 1'
#
loop_
_entity.id
_entity.type
_entity.pdbx_description
1 polymer ?
#
loop_
_entity_poly.entity_id
_entity_poly.type
_entity_poly.pdbx_seq_one_letter_code
_entity_poly.pdbx_strand_id
1 'polypeptide(L)'
;MAQSYSHLEVQERALIETQLRLGMKPASIAAGLLRARSTVTREMRRNGWLSDAELAHRGRTRIAGGYRCMTADRRARQLAVKPRVLSKLTQGNPLWHAVVDFLYQGLSPAQIASTLGRMPDPVQLSYETIYTALYTMPRGHLRSSLLGQMRRRHRAKRPRRGKDGRSKPSIPEMTLIDQRPIEVQMRLVPGHWEGDLIIGKGNLSQIGTLVERTTLFVALVKLSSSKADITAQAFTGILNRFDSQLRRSMTYDQGSEMRYHKTLTANTGVDVYFAHPHAPWERGINENTNGLLRQYLPKGTDLSLFSQEQLDDIAWRLNTRPRKTLGWKAPAELFLPKGAFDFVQYWSAKIIPVALGA
;
A
#
# COMPACT_ATOMS: atom_id res chain seq x y z
N MET A 1 -22.11 26.40 26.41
CA MET A 1 -21.94 25.80 25.07
C MET A 1 -21.01 26.69 24.23
N ALA A 2 -19.88 26.21 23.77
CA ALA A 2 -18.97 27.01 22.95
C ALA A 2 -19.63 27.21 21.58
N GLN A 3 -19.86 28.47 21.18
CA GLN A 3 -20.39 28.77 19.86
C GLN A 3 -19.40 28.28 18.80
N SER A 4 -19.84 27.33 17.97
CA SER A 4 -19.09 26.85 16.81
C SER A 4 -18.81 28.04 15.88
N TYR A 5 -17.56 28.28 15.58
CA TYR A 5 -17.15 29.33 14.62
C TYR A 5 -17.66 28.98 13.23
N SER A 6 -18.50 29.85 12.65
CA SER A 6 -18.95 29.74 11.25
C SER A 6 -18.45 30.91 10.42
N HIS A 7 -18.01 30.61 9.19
CA HIS A 7 -17.61 31.63 8.23
C HIS A 7 -18.81 32.45 7.79
N LEU A 8 -18.58 33.74 7.38
CA LEU A 8 -19.62 34.56 6.77
C LEU A 8 -20.08 33.94 5.46
N GLU A 9 -21.40 33.90 5.28
CA GLU A 9 -22.05 33.46 4.05
C GLU A 9 -22.16 34.60 3.00
N VAL A 10 -22.48 34.23 1.76
CA VAL A 10 -22.62 35.21 0.68
C VAL A 10 -23.74 36.21 0.96
N GLN A 11 -24.83 35.77 1.60
CA GLN A 11 -25.96 36.65 2.00
C GLN A 11 -25.52 37.66 3.06
N GLU A 12 -24.76 37.25 4.07
CA GLU A 12 -24.21 38.13 5.09
C GLU A 12 -23.26 39.18 4.48
N ARG A 13 -22.45 38.78 3.49
CA ARG A 13 -21.58 39.71 2.75
C ARG A 13 -22.36 40.70 1.92
N ALA A 14 -23.48 40.30 1.31
CA ALA A 14 -24.37 41.18 0.58
C ALA A 14 -25.04 42.22 1.51
N LEU A 15 -25.50 41.78 2.69
CA LEU A 15 -26.04 42.66 3.72
C LEU A 15 -24.99 43.68 4.21
N ILE A 16 -23.74 43.28 4.42
CA ILE A 16 -22.64 44.17 4.78
C ILE A 16 -22.47 45.25 3.70
N GLU A 17 -22.42 44.90 2.41
CA GLU A 17 -22.28 45.86 1.33
C GLU A 17 -23.46 46.83 1.29
N THR A 18 -24.71 46.34 1.39
CA THR A 18 -25.90 47.14 1.34
C THR A 18 -25.98 48.13 2.51
N GLN A 19 -25.70 47.69 3.73
CA GLN A 19 -25.72 48.52 4.92
C GLN A 19 -24.58 49.55 4.92
N LEU A 20 -23.41 49.22 4.36
CA LEU A 20 -22.35 50.20 4.12
C LEU A 20 -22.73 51.27 3.11
N ARG A 21 -23.50 50.92 2.06
CA ARG A 21 -24.05 51.91 1.09
C ARG A 21 -25.03 52.89 1.74
N LEU A 22 -25.74 52.40 2.78
CA LEU A 22 -26.66 53.24 3.57
C LEU A 22 -25.92 54.04 4.68
N GLY A 23 -24.60 54.03 4.71
CA GLY A 23 -23.80 54.79 5.67
C GLY A 23 -23.76 54.20 7.09
N MET A 24 -24.21 52.94 7.27
CA MET A 24 -24.23 52.34 8.58
C MET A 24 -22.78 52.03 9.09
N LYS A 25 -22.60 52.24 10.39
CA LYS A 25 -21.30 51.97 11.04
C LYS A 25 -21.06 50.47 11.19
N PRO A 26 -19.80 49.98 11.11
CA PRO A 26 -19.45 48.54 11.24
C PRO A 26 -19.98 47.87 12.50
N ALA A 27 -20.10 48.63 13.61
CA ALA A 27 -20.64 48.09 14.86
C ALA A 27 -22.16 47.74 14.75
N SER A 28 -22.95 48.64 14.10
CA SER A 28 -24.37 48.39 13.88
C SER A 28 -24.61 47.26 12.89
N ILE A 29 -23.77 47.17 11.83
CA ILE A 29 -23.81 46.07 10.88
C ILE A 29 -23.56 44.73 11.59
N ALA A 30 -22.55 44.66 12.45
CA ALA A 30 -22.23 43.46 13.20
C ALA A 30 -23.33 43.03 14.16
N ALA A 31 -23.98 44.00 14.83
CA ALA A 31 -25.12 43.73 15.70
C ALA A 31 -26.32 43.17 14.91
N GLY A 32 -26.64 43.77 13.75
CA GLY A 32 -27.74 43.29 12.87
C GLY A 32 -27.51 41.89 12.30
N LEU A 33 -26.26 41.51 12.10
CA LEU A 33 -25.87 40.15 11.65
C LEU A 33 -25.69 39.14 12.79
N LEU A 34 -25.85 39.53 14.04
CA LEU A 34 -25.58 38.72 15.23
C LEU A 34 -24.15 38.12 15.21
N ARG A 35 -23.18 38.89 14.67
CA ARG A 35 -21.78 38.52 14.58
C ARG A 35 -20.91 39.43 15.44
N ALA A 36 -19.77 38.91 15.87
CA ALA A 36 -18.80 39.73 16.59
C ALA A 36 -18.32 40.88 15.71
N ARG A 37 -18.25 42.13 16.29
CA ARG A 37 -17.74 43.32 15.60
C ARG A 37 -16.36 43.09 14.94
N SER A 38 -15.47 42.34 15.62
CA SER A 38 -14.15 42.01 15.09
C SER A 38 -14.20 41.13 13.82
N THR A 39 -15.19 40.27 13.69
CA THR A 39 -15.40 39.43 12.49
C THR A 39 -15.79 40.28 11.29
N VAL A 40 -16.77 41.15 11.46
CA VAL A 40 -17.25 42.02 10.39
C VAL A 40 -16.19 43.05 9.99
N THR A 41 -15.54 43.67 10.96
CA THR A 41 -14.48 44.66 10.67
C THR A 41 -13.28 44.03 9.95
N ARG A 42 -12.87 42.81 10.35
CA ARG A 42 -11.79 42.07 9.67
C ARG A 42 -12.17 41.67 8.26
N GLU A 43 -13.42 41.24 8.03
CA GLU A 43 -13.92 40.90 6.70
C GLU A 43 -13.93 42.13 5.79
N MET A 44 -14.42 43.25 6.29
CA MET A 44 -14.48 44.53 5.54
C MET A 44 -13.05 45.01 5.19
N ARG A 45 -12.16 45.10 6.15
CA ARG A 45 -10.78 45.59 5.93
C ARG A 45 -9.99 44.66 5.01
N ARG A 46 -10.14 43.35 5.17
CA ARG A 46 -9.50 42.35 4.29
C ARG A 46 -9.92 42.52 2.82
N ASN A 47 -11.12 43.03 2.58
CA ASN A 47 -11.70 43.22 1.26
C ASN A 47 -11.72 44.66 0.80
N GLY A 48 -10.85 45.52 1.33
CA GLY A 48 -10.55 46.83 0.81
C GLY A 48 -11.46 47.96 1.32
N TRP A 49 -12.26 47.73 2.37
CA TRP A 49 -13.04 48.76 3.01
C TRP A 49 -12.12 49.77 3.73
N LEU A 50 -12.39 51.03 3.55
CA LEU A 50 -11.79 52.17 4.23
C LEU A 50 -12.87 52.96 4.97
N SER A 51 -12.55 53.48 6.14
CA SER A 51 -13.44 54.39 6.87
C SER A 51 -13.52 55.76 6.19
N ASP A 52 -14.55 56.54 6.55
CA ASP A 52 -14.74 57.88 5.98
C ASP A 52 -13.53 58.81 6.26
N ALA A 53 -12.90 58.68 7.42
CA ALA A 53 -11.70 59.43 7.74
C ALA A 53 -10.50 59.03 6.84
N GLU A 54 -10.36 57.75 6.51
CA GLU A 54 -9.30 57.23 5.60
C GLU A 54 -9.61 57.63 4.13
N LEU A 55 -10.88 57.74 3.76
CA LEU A 55 -11.32 58.17 2.42
C LEU A 55 -11.13 59.67 2.21
N ALA A 56 -11.41 60.49 3.22
CA ALA A 56 -11.20 61.91 3.17
C ALA A 56 -9.74 62.30 2.86
N HIS A 57 -8.78 61.52 3.41
CA HIS A 57 -7.35 61.70 3.11
C HIS A 57 -6.96 61.36 1.67
N ARG A 58 -7.77 60.54 0.95
CA ARG A 58 -7.44 60.06 -0.41
C ARG A 58 -8.16 60.81 -1.53
N GLY A 59 -8.98 61.82 -1.20
CA GLY A 59 -9.64 62.69 -2.19
C GLY A 59 -10.63 62.01 -3.15
N ARG A 60 -11.10 60.78 -2.84
CA ARG A 60 -12.05 60.03 -3.65
C ARG A 60 -13.12 59.37 -2.80
N THR A 61 -14.37 59.63 -3.10
CA THR A 61 -15.51 58.90 -2.53
C THR A 61 -15.57 57.47 -3.13
N ARG A 62 -15.69 56.46 -2.25
CA ARG A 62 -15.90 55.08 -2.69
C ARG A 62 -17.22 54.57 -2.15
N ILE A 63 -18.07 54.05 -3.03
CA ILE A 63 -19.34 53.41 -2.67
C ILE A 63 -19.02 52.25 -1.68
N ALA A 64 -19.76 52.19 -0.57
CA ALA A 64 -19.58 51.20 0.52
C ALA A 64 -18.13 51.15 1.07
N GLY A 65 -17.44 52.30 1.11
CA GLY A 65 -16.03 52.36 1.55
C GLY A 65 -15.09 51.53 0.69
N GLY A 66 -15.49 51.04 -0.47
CA GLY A 66 -14.74 50.19 -1.36
C GLY A 66 -14.98 48.67 -1.17
N TYR A 67 -15.82 48.26 -0.22
CA TYR A 67 -16.19 46.86 -0.03
C TYR A 67 -17.10 46.35 -1.14
N ARG A 68 -16.86 45.14 -1.65
CA ARG A 68 -17.64 44.45 -2.67
C ARG A 68 -17.91 43.01 -2.27
N CYS A 69 -19.16 42.64 -2.02
CA CYS A 69 -19.56 41.33 -1.51
C CYS A 69 -19.14 40.17 -2.44
N MET A 70 -19.35 40.34 -3.75
CA MET A 70 -18.96 39.31 -4.73
C MET A 70 -17.45 39.08 -4.80
N THR A 71 -16.65 40.13 -4.65
CA THR A 71 -15.21 40.05 -4.62
C THR A 71 -14.73 39.41 -3.32
N ALA A 72 -15.36 39.77 -2.20
CA ALA A 72 -15.10 39.21 -0.89
C ALA A 72 -15.43 37.71 -0.84
N ASP A 73 -16.56 37.31 -1.41
CA ASP A 73 -16.98 35.91 -1.46
C ASP A 73 -16.05 35.05 -2.36
N ARG A 74 -15.71 35.56 -3.55
CA ARG A 74 -14.74 34.91 -4.44
C ARG A 74 -13.40 34.70 -3.72
N ARG A 75 -12.89 35.72 -3.03
CA ARG A 75 -11.65 35.63 -2.26
C ARG A 75 -11.76 34.65 -1.11
N ALA A 76 -12.89 34.62 -0.40
CA ALA A 76 -13.10 33.66 0.70
C ALA A 76 -13.11 32.22 0.19
N ARG A 77 -13.78 31.93 -0.93
CA ARG A 77 -13.76 30.61 -1.57
C ARG A 77 -12.36 30.22 -2.03
N GLN A 78 -11.62 31.12 -2.65
CA GLN A 78 -10.22 30.86 -3.05
C GLN A 78 -9.33 30.55 -1.84
N LEU A 79 -9.49 31.29 -0.75
CA LEU A 79 -8.71 31.06 0.48
C LEU A 79 -9.13 29.78 1.21
N ALA A 80 -10.41 29.39 1.13
CA ALA A 80 -10.90 28.14 1.71
C ALA A 80 -10.28 26.89 1.05
N VAL A 81 -10.02 26.96 -0.27
CA VAL A 81 -9.42 25.88 -1.05
C VAL A 81 -7.87 25.89 -0.98
N LYS A 82 -7.29 27.05 -0.64
CA LYS A 82 -5.82 27.18 -0.57
C LYS A 82 -5.25 26.37 0.61
N PRO A 83 -4.32 25.44 0.34
CA PRO A 83 -3.65 24.68 1.40
C PRO A 83 -2.98 25.63 2.42
N ARG A 84 -3.24 25.42 3.70
CA ARG A 84 -2.63 26.23 4.78
C ARG A 84 -1.21 25.79 5.11
N VAL A 85 -0.87 24.56 4.75
CA VAL A 85 0.44 23.95 4.99
C VAL A 85 1.01 23.54 3.64
N LEU A 86 2.29 23.79 3.42
CA LEU A 86 3.01 23.32 2.25
C LEU A 86 2.95 21.79 2.20
N SER A 87 2.73 21.25 1.01
CA SER A 87 2.77 19.80 0.82
C SER A 87 4.15 19.26 1.22
N LYS A 88 4.18 18.25 2.09
CA LYS A 88 5.43 17.56 2.45
C LYS A 88 6.09 16.87 1.25
N LEU A 89 5.30 16.56 0.22
CA LEU A 89 5.72 15.81 -0.95
C LEU A 89 5.48 16.65 -2.21
N THR A 90 6.52 17.34 -2.64
CA THR A 90 6.54 18.15 -3.87
C THR A 90 7.61 17.63 -4.81
N GLN A 91 7.39 17.69 -6.13
CA GLN A 91 8.39 17.30 -7.11
C GLN A 91 9.68 18.09 -6.91
N GLY A 92 10.83 17.40 -6.93
CA GLY A 92 12.15 18.01 -6.75
C GLY A 92 12.62 18.12 -5.30
N ASN A 93 11.78 17.78 -4.31
CA ASN A 93 12.23 17.75 -2.92
C ASN A 93 12.89 16.37 -2.62
N PRO A 94 13.89 16.30 -1.70
CA PRO A 94 14.59 15.06 -1.37
C PRO A 94 13.65 13.90 -0.99
N LEU A 95 12.60 14.19 -0.21
CA LEU A 95 11.61 13.19 0.19
C LEU A 95 10.83 12.62 -1.00
N TRP A 96 10.56 13.44 -2.04
CA TRP A 96 9.95 12.98 -3.28
C TRP A 96 10.83 11.95 -3.99
N HIS A 97 12.13 12.20 -4.10
CA HIS A 97 13.07 11.28 -4.74
C HIS A 97 13.12 9.96 -3.99
N ALA A 98 13.21 9.96 -2.66
CA ALA A 98 13.16 8.75 -1.85
C ALA A 98 11.85 7.96 -2.05
N VAL A 99 10.71 8.62 -2.11
CA VAL A 99 9.41 7.97 -2.39
C VAL A 99 9.39 7.35 -3.79
N VAL A 100 9.93 8.03 -4.79
CA VAL A 100 10.01 7.53 -6.18
C VAL A 100 10.91 6.29 -6.24
N ASP A 101 12.07 6.31 -5.60
CA ASP A 101 13.00 5.17 -5.56
C ASP A 101 12.32 3.95 -4.91
N PHE A 102 11.64 4.14 -3.80
CA PHE A 102 10.88 3.06 -3.16
C PHE A 102 9.75 2.51 -4.02
N LEU A 103 9.06 3.37 -4.79
CA LEU A 103 8.05 2.91 -5.76
C LEU A 103 8.67 2.03 -6.84
N TYR A 104 9.84 2.41 -7.39
CA TYR A 104 10.57 1.59 -8.36
C TYR A 104 11.10 0.29 -7.74
N GLN A 105 11.43 0.27 -6.46
CA GLN A 105 11.73 -0.97 -5.72
C GLN A 105 10.46 -1.81 -5.46
N GLY A 106 9.30 -1.31 -5.88
CA GLY A 106 8.02 -2.02 -5.83
C GLY A 106 7.33 -1.99 -4.46
N LEU A 107 7.66 -1.04 -3.58
CA LEU A 107 6.91 -0.82 -2.34
C LEU A 107 5.58 -0.14 -2.65
N SER A 108 4.54 -0.52 -1.91
CA SER A 108 3.29 0.23 -1.93
C SER A 108 3.41 1.51 -1.09
N PRO A 109 2.57 2.54 -1.31
CA PRO A 109 2.58 3.76 -0.50
C PRO A 109 2.53 3.52 1.01
N ALA A 110 1.77 2.50 1.46
CA ALA A 110 1.72 2.14 2.88
C ALA A 110 3.05 1.53 3.39
N GLN A 111 3.72 0.74 2.57
CA GLN A 111 5.04 0.20 2.89
C GLN A 111 6.11 1.30 2.90
N ILE A 112 6.04 2.24 1.97
CA ILE A 112 6.94 3.40 1.92
C ILE A 112 6.80 4.24 3.20
N ALA A 113 5.56 4.59 3.58
CA ALA A 113 5.29 5.35 4.79
C ALA A 113 5.88 4.66 6.04
N SER A 114 5.67 3.34 6.15
CA SER A 114 6.24 2.55 7.24
C SER A 114 7.77 2.48 7.18
N THR A 115 8.35 2.29 6.00
CA THR A 115 9.82 2.23 5.83
C THR A 115 10.47 3.54 6.23
N LEU A 116 9.94 4.69 5.75
CA LEU A 116 10.45 6.02 6.11
C LEU A 116 10.36 6.29 7.61
N GLY A 117 9.30 5.81 8.28
CA GLY A 117 9.16 5.94 9.73
C GLY A 117 10.10 5.06 10.56
N ARG A 118 10.80 4.11 9.94
CA ARG A 118 11.76 3.20 10.57
C ARG A 118 13.22 3.51 10.24
N MET A 119 13.49 4.52 9.39
CA MET A 119 14.85 4.97 9.08
C MET A 119 15.51 5.66 10.29
N PRO A 120 16.85 5.82 10.31
CA PRO A 120 17.55 6.52 11.39
C PRO A 120 17.00 7.92 11.62
N ASP A 121 16.70 8.65 10.54
CA ASP A 121 15.99 9.93 10.57
C ASP A 121 14.52 9.73 10.15
N PRO A 122 13.63 9.42 11.10
CA PRO A 122 12.29 8.98 10.78
C PRO A 122 11.42 10.10 10.21
N VAL A 123 10.91 9.92 9.01
CA VAL A 123 9.99 10.85 8.36
C VAL A 123 8.56 10.38 8.53
N GLN A 124 7.74 11.19 9.21
CA GLN A 124 6.31 10.94 9.34
C GLN A 124 5.57 11.36 8.06
N LEU A 125 5.30 10.40 7.22
CA LEU A 125 4.55 10.57 5.97
C LEU A 125 3.38 9.59 5.92
N SER A 126 2.16 10.09 5.67
CA SER A 126 1.01 9.19 5.49
C SER A 126 0.99 8.61 4.07
N TYR A 127 0.50 7.39 3.94
CA TYR A 127 0.30 6.77 2.62
C TYR A 127 -0.70 7.55 1.75
N GLU A 128 -1.66 8.24 2.36
CA GLU A 128 -2.62 9.11 1.67
C GLU A 128 -1.93 10.31 1.02
N THR A 129 -0.93 10.90 1.70
CA THR A 129 -0.11 11.98 1.12
C THR A 129 0.61 11.50 -0.14
N ILE A 130 1.13 10.26 -0.14
CA ILE A 130 1.79 9.67 -1.31
C ILE A 130 0.76 9.45 -2.43
N TYR A 131 -0.40 8.87 -2.13
CA TYR A 131 -1.46 8.69 -3.12
C TYR A 131 -1.92 10.04 -3.70
N THR A 132 -2.17 11.04 -2.85
CA THR A 132 -2.58 12.37 -3.29
C THR A 132 -1.53 12.96 -4.23
N ALA A 133 -0.25 12.93 -3.87
CA ALA A 133 0.83 13.45 -4.70
C ALA A 133 0.88 12.76 -6.08
N LEU A 134 0.73 11.42 -6.14
CA LEU A 134 0.75 10.66 -7.38
C LEU A 134 -0.48 10.94 -8.27
N TYR A 135 -1.67 11.03 -7.67
CA TYR A 135 -2.91 11.25 -8.44
C TYR A 135 -3.11 12.69 -8.88
N THR A 136 -2.58 13.67 -8.14
CA THR A 136 -2.65 15.09 -8.51
C THR A 136 -1.56 15.53 -9.48
N MET A 137 -0.57 14.68 -9.76
CA MET A 137 0.45 14.95 -10.78
C MET A 137 -0.17 15.26 -12.14
N PRO A 138 0.40 16.19 -12.92
CA PRO A 138 0.03 16.38 -14.31
C PRO A 138 0.09 15.07 -15.10
N ARG A 139 -0.81 14.90 -16.07
CA ARG A 139 -0.79 13.74 -16.96
C ARG A 139 0.52 13.75 -17.77
N GLY A 140 1.23 12.63 -17.78
CA GLY A 140 2.51 12.49 -18.48
C GLY A 140 3.15 11.12 -18.25
N HIS A 141 4.30 10.91 -18.87
CA HIS A 141 5.05 9.64 -18.79
C HIS A 141 5.44 9.27 -17.36
N LEU A 142 5.97 10.22 -16.59
CA LEU A 142 6.38 9.99 -15.19
C LEU A 142 5.20 9.50 -14.32
N ARG A 143 4.05 10.19 -14.39
CA ARG A 143 2.84 9.77 -13.68
C ARG A 143 2.41 8.35 -14.09
N SER A 144 2.38 8.06 -15.38
CA SER A 144 1.99 6.75 -15.90
C SER A 144 2.93 5.65 -15.44
N SER A 145 4.25 5.91 -15.43
CA SER A 145 5.28 5.01 -14.93
C SER A 145 5.10 4.71 -13.46
N LEU A 146 4.97 5.73 -12.61
CA LEU A 146 4.81 5.58 -11.16
C LEU A 146 3.50 4.87 -10.80
N LEU A 147 2.39 5.21 -11.46
CA LEU A 147 1.13 4.50 -11.28
C LEU A 147 1.21 3.05 -11.77
N GLY A 148 2.06 2.76 -12.75
CA GLY A 148 2.36 1.42 -13.24
C GLY A 148 3.03 0.52 -12.20
N GLN A 149 3.82 1.10 -11.28
CA GLN A 149 4.45 0.38 -10.17
C GLN A 149 3.46 -0.02 -9.07
N MET A 150 2.29 0.61 -9.02
CA MET A 150 1.30 0.29 -8.00
C MET A 150 0.63 -1.06 -8.28
N ARG A 151 0.53 -1.91 -7.24
CA ARG A 151 0.11 -3.32 -7.33
C ARG A 151 -1.31 -3.55 -7.81
N ARG A 152 -2.22 -2.60 -7.61
CA ARG A 152 -3.64 -2.75 -7.97
C ARG A 152 -3.96 -1.92 -9.21
N ARG A 153 -3.80 -2.54 -10.39
CA ARG A 153 -4.57 -2.13 -11.56
C ARG A 153 -5.97 -2.73 -11.44
N HIS A 154 -7.02 -1.93 -11.61
CA HIS A 154 -8.38 -2.44 -11.80
C HIS A 154 -8.39 -3.39 -13.00
N ARG A 155 -8.36 -4.70 -12.72
CA ARG A 155 -8.59 -5.72 -13.74
C ARG A 155 -10.07 -6.09 -13.71
N ALA A 156 -10.74 -5.98 -14.84
CA ALA A 156 -12.09 -6.53 -15.01
C ALA A 156 -12.09 -8.01 -14.58
N LYS A 157 -13.02 -8.37 -13.70
CA LYS A 157 -13.22 -9.78 -13.29
C LYS A 157 -13.73 -10.53 -14.50
N ARG A 158 -12.96 -11.51 -15.01
CA ARG A 158 -13.45 -12.44 -16.01
C ARG A 158 -14.47 -13.38 -15.36
N PRO A 159 -15.59 -13.73 -16.05
CA PRO A 159 -16.52 -14.73 -15.55
C PRO A 159 -15.79 -16.06 -15.34
N ARG A 160 -16.13 -16.75 -14.24
CA ARG A 160 -15.61 -18.11 -13.99
C ARG A 160 -16.20 -19.05 -15.04
N ARG A 161 -15.35 -19.66 -15.87
CA ARG A 161 -15.78 -20.81 -16.69
C ARG A 161 -16.04 -22.00 -15.77
N GLY A 162 -17.15 -22.69 -15.98
CA GLY A 162 -17.46 -23.94 -15.31
C GLY A 162 -16.29 -24.94 -15.47
N LYS A 163 -16.00 -25.68 -14.42
CA LYS A 163 -14.96 -26.72 -14.45
C LYS A 163 -15.54 -27.96 -15.13
N ASP A 164 -14.82 -28.51 -16.11
CA ASP A 164 -15.06 -29.87 -16.60
C ASP A 164 -14.98 -30.87 -15.45
N GLY A 165 -15.99 -31.71 -15.30
CA GLY A 165 -16.13 -32.69 -14.22
C GLY A 165 -15.22 -33.92 -14.33
N ARG A 166 -13.95 -33.73 -14.75
CA ARG A 166 -12.97 -34.85 -14.75
C ARG A 166 -12.53 -35.12 -13.33
N SER A 167 -12.79 -36.32 -12.82
CA SER A 167 -12.23 -36.76 -11.53
C SER A 167 -10.72 -36.79 -11.62
N LYS A 168 -10.06 -36.04 -10.69
CA LYS A 168 -8.62 -36.09 -10.54
C LYS A 168 -8.22 -37.44 -9.90
N PRO A 169 -7.11 -38.04 -10.32
CA PRO A 169 -6.61 -39.25 -9.66
C PRO A 169 -6.40 -38.97 -8.16
N SER A 170 -6.92 -39.85 -7.32
CA SER A 170 -6.79 -39.74 -5.88
C SER A 170 -5.32 -39.85 -5.47
N ILE A 171 -4.89 -38.98 -4.54
CA ILE A 171 -3.59 -39.10 -3.89
C ILE A 171 -3.74 -40.18 -2.82
N PRO A 172 -2.88 -41.23 -2.80
CA PRO A 172 -3.00 -42.28 -1.81
C PRO A 172 -2.62 -41.77 -0.41
N GLU A 173 -3.30 -42.24 0.60
CA GLU A 173 -3.00 -42.04 2.02
C GLU A 173 -2.81 -40.56 2.43
N MET A 174 -3.70 -39.70 1.93
CA MET A 174 -3.70 -38.26 2.30
C MET A 174 -4.07 -38.05 3.77
N THR A 175 -3.30 -37.22 4.45
CA THR A 175 -3.69 -36.65 5.75
C THR A 175 -4.42 -35.35 5.51
N LEU A 176 -5.70 -35.26 5.89
CA LEU A 176 -6.48 -34.03 5.68
C LEU A 176 -6.13 -32.94 6.71
N ILE A 177 -6.42 -31.70 6.32
CA ILE A 177 -6.12 -30.50 7.13
C ILE A 177 -6.75 -30.54 8.52
N ASP A 178 -7.83 -31.29 8.72
CA ASP A 178 -8.51 -31.43 10.02
C ASP A 178 -7.63 -32.13 11.08
N GLN A 179 -6.67 -32.96 10.64
CA GLN A 179 -5.72 -33.65 11.50
C GLN A 179 -4.46 -32.81 11.80
N ARG A 180 -4.41 -31.60 11.26
CA ARG A 180 -3.29 -30.69 11.45
C ARG A 180 -3.29 -30.12 12.88
N PRO A 181 -2.13 -30.07 13.58
CA PRO A 181 -2.02 -29.51 14.91
C PRO A 181 -2.59 -28.09 14.99
N ILE A 182 -3.28 -27.76 16.08
CA ILE A 182 -3.95 -26.47 16.27
C ILE A 182 -2.97 -25.30 16.28
N GLU A 183 -1.73 -25.50 16.70
CA GLU A 183 -0.65 -24.50 16.68
C GLU A 183 -0.41 -23.91 15.29
N VAL A 184 -0.62 -24.73 14.25
CA VAL A 184 -0.48 -24.31 12.86
C VAL A 184 -1.55 -23.28 12.47
N GLN A 185 -2.76 -23.38 13.04
CA GLN A 185 -3.85 -22.41 12.82
C GLN A 185 -3.56 -21.08 13.50
N MET A 186 -3.00 -21.14 14.70
CA MET A 186 -2.70 -19.96 15.52
C MET A 186 -1.53 -19.13 14.97
N ARG A 187 -0.71 -19.67 14.06
CA ARG A 187 0.45 -19.00 13.45
C ARG A 187 1.41 -18.40 14.47
N LEU A 188 1.64 -19.11 15.57
CA LEU A 188 2.52 -18.64 16.65
C LEU A 188 3.94 -19.13 16.48
N VAL A 189 4.09 -20.32 15.91
CA VAL A 189 5.38 -21.01 15.78
C VAL A 189 5.79 -21.05 14.31
N PRO A 190 6.99 -20.58 13.94
CA PRO A 190 7.53 -20.76 12.59
C PRO A 190 7.79 -22.23 12.23
N GLY A 191 7.85 -22.51 10.92
CA GLY A 191 8.15 -23.84 10.40
C GLY A 191 6.96 -24.54 9.74
N HIS A 192 5.82 -23.86 9.63
CA HIS A 192 4.62 -24.37 8.97
C HIS A 192 4.40 -23.66 7.63
N TRP A 193 4.44 -24.43 6.55
CA TRP A 193 4.45 -23.92 5.19
C TRP A 193 3.12 -24.12 4.48
N GLU A 194 2.81 -23.25 3.54
CA GLU A 194 1.81 -23.48 2.48
C GLU A 194 2.55 -23.63 1.15
N GLY A 195 2.29 -24.74 0.44
CA GLY A 195 2.87 -25.01 -0.86
C GLY A 195 1.86 -24.86 -2.00
N ASP A 196 2.33 -24.44 -3.19
CA ASP A 196 1.52 -24.35 -4.41
C ASP A 196 2.40 -24.28 -5.66
N LEU A 197 1.81 -24.33 -6.84
CA LEU A 197 2.48 -24.13 -8.12
C LEU A 197 1.99 -22.86 -8.83
N ILE A 198 2.92 -22.04 -9.28
CA ILE A 198 2.63 -20.97 -10.25
C ILE A 198 2.80 -21.55 -11.65
N ILE A 199 1.68 -21.61 -12.41
CA ILE A 199 1.63 -22.15 -13.74
C ILE A 199 1.90 -21.06 -14.78
N GLY A 200 2.78 -21.35 -15.75
CA GLY A 200 3.18 -20.49 -16.87
C GLY A 200 2.29 -20.63 -18.11
N LYS A 201 2.79 -20.16 -19.24
CA LYS A 201 2.10 -20.18 -20.53
C LYS A 201 1.78 -21.62 -20.96
N GLY A 202 0.53 -21.86 -21.33
CA GLY A 202 0.09 -23.15 -21.88
C GLY A 202 0.25 -24.35 -20.91
N ASN A 203 0.46 -24.11 -19.60
CA ASN A 203 0.78 -25.13 -18.59
C ASN A 203 2.10 -25.89 -18.85
N LEU A 204 3.01 -25.30 -19.66
CA LEU A 204 4.25 -25.95 -20.07
C LEU A 204 5.38 -25.75 -19.06
N SER A 205 5.32 -24.70 -18.26
CA SER A 205 6.35 -24.37 -17.27
C SER A 205 5.73 -24.02 -15.92
N GLN A 206 6.45 -24.29 -14.82
CA GLN A 206 5.94 -24.13 -13.47
C GLN A 206 7.04 -23.75 -12.50
N ILE A 207 6.64 -23.08 -11.43
CA ILE A 207 7.49 -22.70 -10.31
C ILE A 207 6.79 -23.14 -9.03
N GLY A 208 7.50 -23.88 -8.17
CA GLY A 208 7.03 -24.20 -6.83
C GLY A 208 7.11 -22.98 -5.93
N THR A 209 6.09 -22.77 -5.13
CA THR A 209 6.04 -21.71 -4.12
C THR A 209 5.83 -22.31 -2.75
N LEU A 210 6.66 -21.92 -1.81
CA LEU A 210 6.54 -22.24 -0.39
C LEU A 210 6.43 -20.93 0.38
N VAL A 211 5.42 -20.81 1.23
CA VAL A 211 5.21 -19.63 2.07
C VAL A 211 5.10 -20.08 3.52
N GLU A 212 5.99 -19.58 4.36
CA GLU A 212 5.93 -19.85 5.80
C GLU A 212 4.78 -19.04 6.43
N ARG A 213 3.97 -19.71 7.26
CA ARG A 213 2.66 -19.18 7.68
C ARG A 213 2.73 -18.10 8.73
N THR A 214 3.74 -18.13 9.60
CA THR A 214 3.91 -17.20 10.72
C THR A 214 4.59 -15.91 10.27
N THR A 215 5.69 -16.04 9.54
CA THR A 215 6.56 -14.93 9.13
C THR A 215 6.26 -14.42 7.73
N LEU A 216 5.45 -15.14 6.93
CA LEU A 216 5.18 -14.89 5.52
C LEU A 216 6.44 -14.94 4.64
N PHE A 217 7.47 -15.67 5.09
CA PHE A 217 8.69 -15.87 4.32
C PHE A 217 8.39 -16.72 3.09
N VAL A 218 8.92 -16.32 1.94
CA VAL A 218 8.65 -16.94 0.63
C VAL A 218 9.93 -17.61 0.14
N ALA A 219 9.80 -18.86 -0.30
CA ALA A 219 10.82 -19.56 -1.06
C ALA A 219 10.23 -20.00 -2.40
N LEU A 220 11.00 -19.84 -3.47
CA LEU A 220 10.62 -20.23 -4.83
C LEU A 220 11.57 -21.31 -5.32
N VAL A 221 11.03 -22.27 -6.06
CA VAL A 221 11.85 -23.34 -6.64
C VAL A 221 11.49 -23.55 -8.11
N LYS A 222 12.53 -23.59 -8.95
CA LYS A 222 12.40 -23.93 -10.37
C LYS A 222 12.03 -25.40 -10.52
N LEU A 223 11.02 -25.67 -11.34
CA LEU A 223 10.62 -27.02 -11.69
C LEU A 223 10.93 -27.26 -13.17
N SER A 224 11.57 -28.38 -13.47
CA SER A 224 11.79 -28.81 -14.86
C SER A 224 10.52 -29.43 -15.46
N SER A 225 9.59 -29.91 -14.62
CA SER A 225 8.32 -30.50 -15.01
C SER A 225 7.33 -30.48 -13.83
N SER A 226 6.03 -30.63 -14.10
CA SER A 226 4.96 -30.83 -13.10
C SER A 226 4.82 -32.27 -12.61
N LYS A 227 5.71 -33.17 -13.01
CA LYS A 227 5.67 -34.55 -12.53
C LYS A 227 5.85 -34.59 -11.02
N ALA A 228 5.11 -35.49 -10.37
CA ALA A 228 5.08 -35.55 -8.92
C ALA A 228 6.43 -35.87 -8.26
N ASP A 229 7.23 -36.72 -8.92
CA ASP A 229 8.60 -37.07 -8.50
C ASP A 229 9.52 -35.85 -8.50
N ILE A 230 9.49 -35.06 -9.58
CA ILE A 230 10.27 -33.83 -9.75
C ILE A 230 9.83 -32.77 -8.73
N THR A 231 8.53 -32.62 -8.52
CA THR A 231 7.99 -31.66 -7.55
C THR A 231 8.41 -32.03 -6.12
N ALA A 232 8.29 -33.31 -5.74
CA ALA A 232 8.71 -33.78 -4.43
C ALA A 232 10.22 -33.60 -4.21
N GLN A 233 11.04 -33.91 -5.22
CA GLN A 233 12.49 -33.72 -5.16
C GLN A 233 12.89 -32.25 -5.02
N ALA A 234 12.26 -31.35 -5.80
CA ALA A 234 12.53 -29.93 -5.76
C ALA A 234 12.14 -29.31 -4.40
N PHE A 235 10.97 -29.65 -3.87
CA PHE A 235 10.56 -29.20 -2.54
C PHE A 235 11.43 -29.77 -1.43
N THR A 236 11.87 -31.04 -1.55
CA THR A 236 12.84 -31.62 -0.64
C THR A 236 14.15 -30.82 -0.62
N GLY A 237 14.67 -30.48 -1.81
CA GLY A 237 15.91 -29.72 -1.92
C GLY A 237 15.84 -28.34 -1.27
N ILE A 238 14.73 -27.63 -1.41
CA ILE A 238 14.61 -26.29 -0.82
C ILE A 238 14.30 -26.34 0.68
N LEU A 239 13.46 -27.26 1.13
CA LEU A 239 13.13 -27.42 2.55
C LEU A 239 14.35 -27.84 3.36
N ASN A 240 15.24 -28.69 2.82
CA ASN A 240 16.46 -29.12 3.49
C ASN A 240 17.53 -28.01 3.64
N ARG A 241 17.33 -26.83 3.00
CA ARG A 241 18.16 -25.64 3.27
C ARG A 241 17.82 -24.97 4.60
N PHE A 242 16.67 -25.27 5.20
CA PHE A 242 16.22 -24.71 6.46
C PHE A 242 16.47 -25.67 7.61
N ASP A 243 16.72 -25.12 8.79
CA ASP A 243 16.85 -25.89 10.02
C ASP A 243 15.59 -26.72 10.29
N SER A 244 15.75 -27.89 10.95
CA SER A 244 14.64 -28.80 11.27
C SER A 244 13.50 -28.11 12.03
N GLN A 245 13.81 -27.13 12.88
CA GLN A 245 12.82 -26.35 13.61
C GLN A 245 11.97 -25.44 12.71
N LEU A 246 12.47 -25.08 11.53
CA LEU A 246 11.78 -24.22 10.53
C LEU A 246 11.13 -25.03 9.40
N ARG A 247 11.08 -26.37 9.51
CA ARG A 247 10.47 -27.29 8.55
C ARG A 247 9.65 -28.38 9.24
N ARG A 248 8.49 -28.00 9.80
CA ARG A 248 7.64 -28.88 10.60
C ARG A 248 6.51 -29.51 9.80
N SER A 249 5.73 -28.68 9.11
CA SER A 249 4.63 -29.17 8.29
C SER A 249 4.44 -28.34 7.03
N MET A 250 3.74 -28.90 6.06
CA MET A 250 3.34 -28.22 4.83
C MET A 250 1.88 -28.52 4.53
N THR A 251 1.10 -27.47 4.18
CA THR A 251 -0.27 -27.60 3.69
C THR A 251 -0.28 -27.41 2.18
N TYR A 252 -0.87 -28.35 1.46
CA TYR A 252 -0.97 -28.35 0.00
C TYR A 252 -2.43 -28.55 -0.45
N ASP A 253 -2.74 -28.31 -1.75
CA ASP A 253 -4.03 -28.76 -2.29
C ASP A 253 -3.95 -30.22 -2.73
N GLN A 254 -5.09 -30.75 -3.18
CA GLN A 254 -5.16 -32.12 -3.69
C GLN A 254 -4.70 -32.18 -5.16
N GLY A 255 -3.58 -31.50 -5.47
CA GLY A 255 -2.95 -31.56 -6.79
C GLY A 255 -2.17 -32.86 -6.98
N SER A 256 -2.29 -33.47 -8.16
CA SER A 256 -1.61 -34.73 -8.48
C SER A 256 -0.07 -34.66 -8.40
N GLU A 257 0.47 -33.46 -8.44
CA GLU A 257 1.91 -33.17 -8.27
C GLU A 257 2.44 -33.49 -6.87
N MET A 258 1.55 -33.63 -5.86
CA MET A 258 1.93 -34.03 -4.49
C MET A 258 1.71 -35.52 -4.21
N ARG A 259 1.58 -36.34 -5.23
CA ARG A 259 1.40 -37.80 -5.07
C ARG A 259 2.53 -38.48 -4.30
N TYR A 260 3.75 -37.94 -4.37
CA TYR A 260 4.92 -38.43 -3.64
C TYR A 260 5.18 -37.70 -2.30
N HIS A 261 4.12 -37.19 -1.68
CA HIS A 261 4.21 -36.45 -0.40
C HIS A 261 4.88 -37.28 0.72
N LYS A 262 4.68 -38.61 0.76
CA LYS A 262 5.34 -39.49 1.73
C LYS A 262 6.86 -39.54 1.55
N THR A 263 7.33 -39.55 0.31
CA THR A 263 8.77 -39.47 0.00
C THR A 263 9.33 -38.12 0.45
N LEU A 264 8.59 -37.04 0.25
CA LEU A 264 8.96 -35.72 0.75
C LEU A 264 9.05 -35.74 2.28
N THR A 265 8.04 -36.25 2.98
CA THR A 265 8.06 -36.40 4.45
C THR A 265 9.25 -37.22 4.91
N ALA A 266 9.51 -38.38 4.30
CA ALA A 266 10.64 -39.23 4.67
C ALA A 266 12.00 -38.54 4.51
N ASN A 267 12.16 -37.71 3.49
CA ASN A 267 13.42 -37.02 3.16
C ASN A 267 13.62 -35.69 3.91
N THR A 268 12.55 -35.10 4.46
CA THR A 268 12.61 -33.75 5.09
C THR A 268 12.16 -33.73 6.55
N GLY A 269 11.41 -34.73 6.97
CA GLY A 269 10.71 -34.73 8.28
C GLY A 269 9.47 -33.78 8.28
N VAL A 270 9.04 -33.28 7.14
CA VAL A 270 7.89 -32.35 7.05
C VAL A 270 6.59 -33.11 6.88
N ASP A 271 5.65 -32.98 7.80
CA ASP A 271 4.31 -33.55 7.68
C ASP A 271 3.49 -32.81 6.63
N VAL A 272 2.89 -33.55 5.69
CA VAL A 272 2.08 -32.95 4.60
C VAL A 272 0.60 -33.11 4.89
N TYR A 273 -0.12 -32.01 4.93
CA TYR A 273 -1.57 -31.94 5.11
C TYR A 273 -2.25 -31.42 3.86
N PHE A 274 -3.40 -31.97 3.50
CA PHE A 274 -4.14 -31.61 2.30
C PHE A 274 -5.39 -30.81 2.64
N ALA A 275 -5.54 -29.66 1.98
CA ALA A 275 -6.72 -28.83 2.08
C ALA A 275 -7.93 -29.54 1.43
N HIS A 276 -9.14 -29.19 1.90
CA HIS A 276 -10.36 -29.72 1.30
C HIS A 276 -10.56 -29.23 -0.14
N PRO A 277 -11.22 -30.03 -0.97
CA PRO A 277 -11.60 -29.58 -2.30
C PRO A 277 -12.49 -28.34 -2.23
N HIS A 278 -12.22 -27.37 -3.09
CA HIS A 278 -12.97 -26.11 -3.16
C HIS A 278 -12.88 -25.19 -1.92
N ALA A 279 -11.93 -25.41 -1.00
CA ALA A 279 -11.69 -24.60 0.19
C ALA A 279 -10.47 -23.67 0.06
N PRO A 280 -10.45 -22.64 -0.83
CA PRO A 280 -9.29 -21.80 -1.06
C PRO A 280 -8.89 -21.00 0.19
N TRP A 281 -9.83 -20.74 1.11
CA TRP A 281 -9.55 -20.04 2.37
C TRP A 281 -8.60 -20.79 3.31
N GLU A 282 -8.47 -22.09 3.17
CA GLU A 282 -7.54 -22.92 3.96
C GLU A 282 -6.08 -22.68 3.59
N ARG A 283 -5.82 -22.11 2.39
CA ARG A 283 -4.50 -21.75 1.87
C ARG A 283 -4.41 -20.27 1.45
N GLY A 284 -5.12 -19.41 2.17
CA GLY A 284 -5.25 -18.00 1.83
C GLY A 284 -3.93 -17.23 1.82
N ILE A 285 -2.90 -17.70 2.52
CA ILE A 285 -1.57 -17.05 2.54
C ILE A 285 -0.89 -17.26 1.19
N ASN A 286 -0.93 -18.49 0.68
CA ASN A 286 -0.30 -18.82 -0.59
C ASN A 286 -1.02 -18.13 -1.77
N GLU A 287 -2.36 -18.13 -1.77
CA GLU A 287 -3.14 -17.43 -2.80
C GLU A 287 -2.80 -15.93 -2.85
N ASN A 288 -2.71 -15.28 -1.68
CA ASN A 288 -2.31 -13.88 -1.59
C ASN A 288 -0.87 -13.67 -2.09
N THR A 289 0.05 -14.53 -1.70
CA THR A 289 1.47 -14.45 -2.10
C THR A 289 1.65 -14.69 -3.58
N ASN A 290 0.95 -15.68 -4.16
CA ASN A 290 0.91 -15.92 -5.59
C ASN A 290 0.37 -14.70 -6.36
N GLY A 291 -0.63 -14.01 -5.80
CA GLY A 291 -1.11 -12.73 -6.31
C GLY A 291 -0.03 -11.64 -6.36
N LEU A 292 0.87 -11.60 -5.37
CA LEU A 292 2.01 -10.68 -5.35
C LEU A 292 3.11 -11.10 -6.34
N LEU A 293 3.40 -12.40 -6.41
CA LEU A 293 4.40 -12.96 -7.33
C LEU A 293 4.02 -12.71 -8.79
N ARG A 294 2.73 -12.63 -9.12
CA ARG A 294 2.25 -12.30 -10.46
C ARG A 294 2.64 -10.89 -10.96
N GLN A 295 3.18 -10.06 -10.11
CA GLN A 295 3.82 -8.79 -10.50
C GLN A 295 5.12 -9.05 -11.27
N TYR A 296 5.86 -10.10 -10.89
CA TYR A 296 7.14 -10.51 -11.48
C TYR A 296 6.99 -11.64 -12.49
N LEU A 297 6.02 -12.51 -12.24
CA LEU A 297 5.71 -13.70 -13.02
C LEU A 297 4.30 -13.57 -13.64
N PRO A 298 4.09 -12.69 -14.64
CA PRO A 298 2.77 -12.44 -15.23
C PRO A 298 2.14 -13.72 -15.80
N LYS A 299 0.80 -13.80 -15.81
CA LYS A 299 0.10 -14.91 -16.45
C LYS A 299 0.42 -14.91 -17.96
N GLY A 300 0.68 -16.10 -18.50
CA GLY A 300 1.04 -16.26 -19.91
C GLY A 300 2.51 -16.07 -20.24
N THR A 301 3.36 -15.87 -19.23
CA THR A 301 4.82 -15.89 -19.37
C THR A 301 5.33 -17.33 -19.35
N ASP A 302 6.35 -17.61 -20.15
CA ASP A 302 7.10 -18.86 -20.04
C ASP A 302 8.03 -18.77 -18.82
N LEU A 303 7.75 -19.58 -17.81
CA LEU A 303 8.47 -19.60 -16.55
C LEU A 303 9.77 -20.43 -16.62
N SER A 304 9.98 -21.20 -17.67
CA SER A 304 11.22 -21.97 -17.87
C SER A 304 12.44 -21.08 -18.09
N LEU A 305 12.20 -19.86 -18.58
CA LEU A 305 13.24 -18.88 -18.86
C LEU A 305 13.90 -18.29 -17.61
N PHE A 306 13.26 -18.42 -16.45
CA PHE A 306 13.83 -17.94 -15.18
C PHE A 306 14.87 -18.92 -14.63
N SER A 307 16.03 -18.40 -14.24
CA SER A 307 17.01 -19.18 -13.46
C SER A 307 16.58 -19.29 -11.99
N GLN A 308 17.19 -20.20 -11.21
CA GLN A 308 16.91 -20.28 -9.78
C GLN A 308 17.32 -19.00 -9.06
N GLU A 309 18.45 -18.39 -9.43
CA GLU A 309 18.96 -17.14 -8.87
C GLU A 309 17.95 -15.98 -9.09
N GLN A 310 17.35 -15.91 -10.28
CA GLN A 310 16.30 -14.91 -10.55
C GLN A 310 15.04 -15.12 -9.71
N LEU A 311 14.68 -16.39 -9.44
CA LEU A 311 13.58 -16.72 -8.56
C LEU A 311 13.91 -16.37 -7.09
N ASP A 312 15.13 -16.63 -6.66
CA ASP A 312 15.62 -16.27 -5.32
C ASP A 312 15.61 -14.75 -5.14
N ASP A 313 16.00 -13.97 -6.15
CA ASP A 313 15.89 -12.51 -6.15
C ASP A 313 14.43 -12.02 -6.04
N ILE A 314 13.51 -12.66 -6.76
CA ILE A 314 12.07 -12.33 -6.67
C ILE A 314 11.54 -12.64 -5.28
N ALA A 315 11.89 -13.79 -4.69
CA ALA A 315 11.53 -14.17 -3.33
C ALA A 315 12.11 -13.16 -2.33
N TRP A 316 13.38 -12.79 -2.48
CA TRP A 316 14.05 -11.82 -1.62
C TRP A 316 13.38 -10.44 -1.63
N ARG A 317 12.97 -9.96 -2.80
CA ARG A 317 12.19 -8.71 -2.92
C ARG A 317 10.87 -8.76 -2.14
N LEU A 318 10.23 -9.92 -1.99
CA LEU A 318 9.03 -10.06 -1.17
C LEU A 318 9.38 -10.21 0.32
N ASN A 319 10.47 -10.88 0.64
CA ASN A 319 10.91 -11.15 2.00
C ASN A 319 11.47 -9.92 2.72
N THR A 320 11.96 -8.94 1.99
CA THR A 320 12.50 -7.69 2.56
C THR A 320 11.48 -6.58 2.71
N ARG A 321 10.27 -6.74 2.14
CA ARG A 321 9.20 -5.71 2.23
C ARG A 321 8.46 -5.77 3.56
N PRO A 322 8.22 -4.63 4.22
CA PRO A 322 7.43 -4.61 5.44
C PRO A 322 5.98 -5.06 5.17
N ARG A 323 5.42 -5.80 6.11
CA ARG A 323 4.04 -6.33 6.03
C ARG A 323 3.19 -5.76 7.16
N LYS A 324 2.04 -5.19 6.84
CA LYS A 324 1.11 -4.65 7.85
C LYS A 324 0.69 -5.72 8.86
N THR A 325 0.45 -6.95 8.41
CA THR A 325 0.07 -8.09 9.25
C THR A 325 1.17 -8.55 10.20
N LEU A 326 2.41 -8.18 9.94
CA LEU A 326 3.58 -8.47 10.80
C LEU A 326 3.99 -7.24 11.62
N GLY A 327 3.08 -6.29 11.88
CA GLY A 327 3.43 -5.06 12.58
C GLY A 327 4.45 -4.21 11.82
N TRP A 328 4.43 -4.25 10.51
CA TRP A 328 5.38 -3.57 9.61
C TRP A 328 6.82 -4.12 9.66
N LYS A 329 7.03 -5.29 10.23
CA LYS A 329 8.29 -6.02 10.04
C LYS A 329 8.32 -6.70 8.67
N ALA A 330 9.52 -6.93 8.16
CA ALA A 330 9.72 -7.72 6.95
C ALA A 330 9.76 -9.22 7.29
N PRO A 331 9.30 -10.11 6.39
CA PRO A 331 9.44 -11.56 6.57
C PRO A 331 10.87 -12.00 6.93
N ALA A 332 11.88 -11.43 6.28
CA ALA A 332 13.30 -11.74 6.54
C ALA A 332 13.73 -11.41 7.97
N GLU A 333 13.20 -10.34 8.59
CA GLU A 333 13.50 -9.96 9.99
C GLU A 333 12.98 -10.99 11.00
N LEU A 334 11.93 -11.74 10.63
CA LEU A 334 11.26 -12.67 11.53
C LEU A 334 11.67 -14.12 11.30
N PHE A 335 12.06 -14.45 10.07
CA PHE A 335 12.37 -15.81 9.67
C PHE A 335 13.87 -16.14 9.78
N LEU A 336 14.72 -15.20 9.40
CA LEU A 336 16.17 -15.43 9.42
C LEU A 336 16.73 -15.35 10.84
N PRO A 337 17.88 -16.01 11.09
CA PRO A 337 18.58 -15.87 12.37
C PRO A 337 18.84 -14.39 12.72
N LYS A 338 18.80 -14.09 14.01
CA LYS A 338 19.05 -12.73 14.51
C LYS A 338 20.40 -12.20 14.01
N GLY A 339 20.37 -11.03 13.37
CA GLY A 339 21.54 -10.38 12.79
C GLY A 339 21.85 -10.76 11.32
N ALA A 340 21.17 -11.76 10.75
CA ALA A 340 21.36 -12.12 9.33
C ALA A 340 20.72 -11.14 8.34
N PHE A 341 19.78 -10.33 8.79
CA PHE A 341 19.15 -9.27 7.99
C PHE A 341 18.94 -8.03 8.83
N ASP A 342 19.50 -6.90 8.39
CA ASP A 342 19.24 -5.59 8.95
C ASP A 342 18.35 -4.77 8.00
N PHE A 343 17.13 -4.48 8.45
CA PHE A 343 16.14 -3.76 7.67
C PHE A 343 16.57 -2.34 7.34
N VAL A 344 17.15 -1.66 8.32
CA VAL A 344 17.56 -0.24 8.17
C VAL A 344 18.72 -0.15 7.19
N GLN A 345 19.74 -0.96 7.40
CA GLN A 345 20.90 -1.02 6.51
C GLN A 345 20.49 -1.37 5.08
N TYR A 346 19.63 -2.38 4.91
CA TYR A 346 19.16 -2.81 3.59
C TYR A 346 18.44 -1.71 2.83
N TRP A 347 17.48 -1.03 3.48
CA TRP A 347 16.68 -0.01 2.80
C TRP A 347 17.42 1.32 2.65
N SER A 348 18.32 1.68 3.59
CA SER A 348 19.20 2.84 3.43
C SER A 348 20.11 2.74 2.23
N ALA A 349 20.64 1.55 1.95
CA ALA A 349 21.47 1.30 0.76
C ALA A 349 20.69 1.36 -0.58
N LYS A 350 19.34 1.31 -0.53
CA LYS A 350 18.47 1.36 -1.72
C LYS A 350 17.98 2.77 -2.07
N ILE A 351 18.20 3.75 -1.20
CA ILE A 351 17.89 5.15 -1.45
C ILE A 351 19.16 5.81 -1.98
N ILE A 352 19.04 6.57 -3.06
CA ILE A 352 20.17 7.38 -3.56
C ILE A 352 20.52 8.42 -2.48
N PRO A 353 21.79 8.57 -2.05
CA PRO A 353 22.18 9.44 -0.92
C PRO A 353 21.77 10.92 -1.03
N VAL A 354 21.43 11.39 -2.23
CA VAL A 354 20.96 12.76 -2.50
C VAL A 354 19.60 13.07 -1.83
N ALA A 355 18.87 12.04 -1.40
CA ALA A 355 17.47 12.19 -0.99
C ALA A 355 17.26 12.57 0.49
N LEU A 356 18.25 12.39 1.37
CA LEU A 356 18.13 12.64 2.81
C LEU A 356 19.19 13.61 3.35
N GLY A 357 19.96 14.22 2.47
CA GLY A 357 21.05 15.10 2.86
C GLY A 357 20.60 16.46 3.37
N ALA A 358 21.01 16.72 4.61
CA ALA A 358 21.18 17.97 5.36
C ALA A 358 20.03 18.99 5.35
#